data_79078bfa8a4d79f9f7644f31b1b8b68e
#
_entry.id   79078bfa8a4d79f9f7644f31b1b8b68e
#
_cell.length_a   1.000
_cell.length_b   1.000
_cell.length_c   1.000
_cell.angle_alpha   90.00
_cell.angle_beta   90.00
_cell.angle_gamma   90.00
#
_symmetry.space_group_name_H-M   'P 1'
#
loop_
_entity.id
_entity.type
_entity.pdbx_description
1 polymer ?
#
loop_
_entity_poly.entity_id
_entity_poly.type
_entity_poly.pdbx_seq_one_letter_code
_entity_poly.pdbx_strand_id
1 'polypeptide(L)'
;WVTVNAIFVETPQEVIRAVRGKSVKLPCSYQTSTSDRNGLIQWDKLLRSHSEQVVIWNFLTQSYLYGDRYQNRVNVSRDAERSDASIVIDRLTMEDNGTYECAVSLLADLQGTSKSRVRLLVLVVPSKPECGIKGETVLGNNIELTCASKEGSPAPQYSWKSYNILNQERPLPQP
;
A
#
# COMPACT_ATOMS: atom_id res chain seq x y z
N TRP A 1 0.13 9.54 -42.24
CA TRP A 1 0.64 9.06 -40.97
C TRP A 1 -0.43 8.20 -40.32
N VAL A 2 -0.17 6.89 -40.20
CA VAL A 2 -1.07 5.99 -39.46
C VAL A 2 -0.61 5.99 -38.00
N THR A 3 -1.44 6.57 -37.13
CA THR A 3 -1.24 6.42 -35.68
C THR A 3 -1.73 5.02 -35.29
N VAL A 4 -0.82 4.15 -34.94
CA VAL A 4 -1.16 2.86 -34.35
C VAL A 4 -1.38 3.09 -32.87
N ASN A 5 -2.63 3.04 -32.41
CA ASN A 5 -2.96 3.08 -30.99
C ASN A 5 -2.63 1.71 -30.39
N ALA A 6 -1.44 1.58 -29.79
CA ALA A 6 -1.02 0.41 -29.06
C ALA A 6 -1.58 0.42 -27.63
N ILE A 7 -1.62 -0.75 -26.99
CA ILE A 7 -2.02 -0.88 -25.59
C ILE A 7 -1.17 0.04 -24.70
N PHE A 8 -1.83 0.70 -23.76
CA PHE A 8 -1.18 1.54 -22.75
C PHE A 8 -1.76 1.25 -21.38
N VAL A 9 -0.91 0.79 -20.48
CA VAL A 9 -1.26 0.48 -19.09
C VAL A 9 -0.68 1.55 -18.18
N GLU A 10 -1.50 2.06 -17.29
CA GLU A 10 -1.16 3.18 -16.42
C GLU A 10 -1.61 2.94 -14.98
N THR A 11 -0.72 3.25 -14.05
CA THR A 11 -1.02 3.37 -12.63
C THR A 11 -0.97 4.84 -12.27
N PRO A 12 -2.11 5.49 -11.94
CA PRO A 12 -2.18 6.94 -11.80
C PRO A 12 -1.47 7.47 -10.55
N GLN A 13 -1.16 6.59 -9.59
CA GLN A 13 -0.45 6.93 -8.37
C GLN A 13 0.84 6.12 -8.28
N GLU A 14 1.94 6.78 -7.94
CA GLU A 14 3.22 6.11 -7.75
C GLU A 14 3.29 5.37 -6.41
N VAL A 15 2.70 5.96 -5.38
CA VAL A 15 2.71 5.45 -4.02
C VAL A 15 1.30 5.50 -3.44
N ILE A 16 0.88 4.38 -2.85
CA ILE A 16 -0.39 4.26 -2.13
C ILE A 16 -0.08 3.85 -0.70
N ARG A 17 -0.73 4.55 0.24
CA ARG A 17 -0.61 4.27 1.68
C ARG A 17 -1.92 3.71 2.19
N ALA A 18 -1.83 2.65 2.99
CA ALA A 18 -2.99 2.03 3.60
C ALA A 18 -2.64 1.45 4.96
N VAL A 19 -3.62 1.31 5.82
CA VAL A 19 -3.42 0.88 7.20
C VAL A 19 -3.50 -0.64 7.31
N ARG A 20 -2.62 -1.23 8.10
CA ARG A 20 -2.63 -2.66 8.43
C ARG A 20 -4.03 -3.11 8.86
N GLY A 21 -4.47 -4.25 8.36
CA GLY A 21 -5.77 -4.84 8.65
C GLY A 21 -6.93 -4.28 7.82
N LYS A 22 -6.72 -3.21 7.08
CA LYS A 22 -7.71 -2.61 6.18
C LYS A 22 -7.56 -3.12 4.76
N SER A 23 -8.42 -2.65 3.88
CA SER A 23 -8.37 -2.91 2.45
C SER A 23 -7.70 -1.77 1.72
N VAL A 24 -7.12 -2.07 0.56
CA VAL A 24 -6.57 -1.05 -0.35
C VAL A 24 -6.92 -1.37 -1.78
N LYS A 25 -7.25 -0.34 -2.55
CA LYS A 25 -7.35 -0.43 -4.00
C LYS A 25 -6.01 -0.03 -4.62
N LEU A 26 -5.46 -0.90 -5.45
CA LEU A 26 -4.34 -0.59 -6.32
C LEU A 26 -4.90 -0.24 -7.70
N PRO A 27 -4.97 1.05 -8.06
CA PRO A 27 -5.59 1.45 -9.32
C PRO A 27 -4.65 1.17 -10.49
N CYS A 28 -5.22 0.61 -11.55
CA CYS A 28 -4.56 0.40 -12.82
C CYS A 28 -5.60 0.50 -13.92
N SER A 29 -5.30 1.25 -14.94
CA SER A 29 -6.15 1.38 -16.13
C SER A 29 -5.39 1.00 -17.37
N TYR A 30 -6.11 0.60 -18.41
CA TYR A 30 -5.50 0.34 -19.69
C TYR A 30 -6.36 0.90 -20.83
N GLN A 31 -5.71 1.26 -21.90
CA GLN A 31 -6.32 1.70 -23.14
C GLN A 31 -5.87 0.78 -24.27
N THR A 32 -6.79 0.44 -25.15
CA THR A 32 -6.52 -0.40 -26.31
C THR A 32 -7.47 -0.05 -27.44
N SER A 33 -7.02 -0.23 -28.68
CA SER A 33 -7.85 -0.04 -29.85
C SER A 33 -8.62 -1.29 -30.25
N THR A 34 -8.29 -2.44 -29.68
CA THR A 34 -8.99 -3.70 -29.96
C THR A 34 -10.19 -3.91 -29.06
N SER A 35 -11.26 -4.48 -29.60
CA SER A 35 -12.38 -4.98 -28.80
C SER A 35 -12.22 -6.44 -28.39
N ASP A 36 -11.22 -7.13 -28.94
CA ASP A 36 -10.90 -8.51 -28.60
C ASP A 36 -10.18 -8.56 -27.25
N ARG A 37 -10.78 -9.25 -26.29
CA ARG A 37 -10.25 -9.39 -24.93
C ARG A 37 -9.63 -10.77 -24.67
N ASN A 38 -9.16 -11.43 -25.73
CA ASN A 38 -8.40 -12.67 -25.56
C ASN A 38 -7.04 -12.36 -24.94
N GLY A 39 -6.91 -12.61 -23.66
CA GLY A 39 -5.70 -12.29 -22.89
C GLY A 39 -5.88 -12.33 -21.39
N LEU A 40 -4.98 -11.66 -20.70
CA LEU A 40 -4.85 -11.71 -19.24
C LEU A 40 -4.66 -10.31 -18.65
N ILE A 41 -5.16 -10.13 -17.43
CA ILE A 41 -4.63 -9.14 -16.47
C ILE A 41 -3.81 -9.91 -15.46
N GLN A 42 -2.58 -9.46 -15.20
CA GLN A 42 -1.70 -10.08 -14.21
C GLN A 42 -1.14 -9.02 -13.27
N TRP A 43 -1.22 -9.33 -11.99
CA TRP A 43 -0.57 -8.55 -10.95
C TRP A 43 0.50 -9.40 -10.27
N ASP A 44 1.68 -8.83 -10.15
CA ASP A 44 2.82 -9.43 -9.45
C ASP A 44 3.39 -8.46 -8.44
N LYS A 45 3.88 -8.99 -7.33
CA LYS A 45 4.72 -8.25 -6.40
C LYS A 45 6.18 -8.45 -6.80
N LEU A 46 6.89 -7.36 -7.00
CA LEU A 46 8.29 -7.40 -7.41
C LEU A 46 9.18 -7.53 -6.18
N LEU A 47 10.00 -8.57 -6.16
CA LEU A 47 11.01 -8.82 -5.13
C LEU A 47 12.40 -8.58 -5.73
N ARG A 48 13.45 -8.67 -4.91
CA ARG A 48 14.82 -8.38 -5.38
C ARG A 48 15.29 -9.33 -6.47
N SER A 49 14.99 -10.62 -6.34
CA SER A 49 15.49 -11.67 -7.22
C SER A 49 14.44 -12.33 -8.10
N HIS A 50 13.16 -12.11 -7.80
CA HIS A 50 12.05 -12.72 -8.52
C HIS A 50 10.77 -11.91 -8.29
N SER A 51 9.69 -12.30 -8.94
CA SER A 51 8.36 -11.76 -8.69
C SER A 51 7.45 -12.82 -8.07
N GLU A 52 6.51 -12.37 -7.27
CA GLU A 52 5.52 -13.19 -6.60
C GLU A 52 4.16 -12.92 -7.24
N GLN A 53 3.49 -13.96 -7.70
CA GLN A 53 2.16 -13.81 -8.30
C GLN A 53 1.15 -13.38 -7.25
N VAL A 54 0.39 -12.34 -7.60
CA VAL A 54 -0.76 -11.87 -6.81
C VAL A 54 -2.05 -12.48 -7.37
N VAL A 55 -2.37 -12.18 -8.60
CA VAL A 55 -3.55 -12.70 -9.28
C VAL A 55 -3.38 -12.63 -10.79
N ILE A 56 -3.93 -13.61 -11.49
CA ILE A 56 -4.14 -13.59 -12.93
C ILE A 56 -5.64 -13.67 -13.19
N TRP A 57 -6.16 -12.77 -14.01
CA TRP A 57 -7.51 -12.79 -14.54
C TRP A 57 -7.47 -13.16 -16.01
N ASN A 58 -8.18 -14.22 -16.38
CA ASN A 58 -8.33 -14.62 -17.77
C ASN A 58 -9.66 -14.09 -18.31
N PHE A 59 -9.58 -13.25 -19.33
CA PHE A 59 -10.77 -12.61 -19.92
C PHE A 59 -11.73 -13.61 -20.56
N LEU A 60 -11.22 -14.62 -21.28
CA LEU A 60 -12.05 -15.56 -22.00
C LEU A 60 -12.79 -16.54 -21.07
N THR A 61 -12.07 -17.10 -20.11
CA THR A 61 -12.64 -18.07 -19.18
C THR A 61 -13.32 -17.40 -17.99
N GLN A 62 -13.12 -16.10 -17.80
CA GLN A 62 -13.58 -15.34 -16.64
C GLN A 62 -13.21 -16.01 -15.32
N SER A 63 -11.98 -16.50 -15.27
CA SER A 63 -11.44 -17.24 -14.13
C SER A 63 -10.23 -16.54 -13.54
N TYR A 64 -10.02 -16.80 -12.24
CA TYR A 64 -8.90 -16.27 -11.47
C TYR A 64 -7.90 -17.35 -11.14
N LEU A 65 -6.63 -16.98 -11.12
CA LEU A 65 -5.56 -17.78 -10.54
C LEU A 65 -4.84 -16.90 -9.51
N TYR A 66 -4.96 -17.25 -8.23
CA TYR A 66 -4.36 -16.48 -7.15
C TYR A 66 -3.00 -17.02 -6.75
N GLY A 67 -2.10 -16.10 -6.36
CA GLY A 67 -0.90 -16.48 -5.63
C GLY A 67 -1.24 -17.00 -4.25
N ASP A 68 -0.38 -17.86 -3.68
CA ASP A 68 -0.65 -18.57 -2.43
C ASP A 68 -1.00 -17.65 -1.26
N ARG A 69 -0.35 -16.48 -1.19
CA ARG A 69 -0.56 -15.52 -0.10
C ARG A 69 -1.79 -14.63 -0.29
N TYR A 70 -2.42 -14.67 -1.45
CA TYR A 70 -3.47 -13.73 -1.85
C TYR A 70 -4.84 -14.37 -2.03
N GLN A 71 -4.95 -15.68 -1.84
CA GLN A 71 -6.23 -16.38 -1.92
C GLN A 71 -7.22 -15.80 -0.93
N ASN A 72 -8.45 -15.55 -1.39
CA ASN A 72 -9.54 -14.97 -0.61
C ASN A 72 -9.26 -13.54 -0.08
N ARG A 73 -8.22 -12.88 -0.57
CA ARG A 73 -7.85 -11.52 -0.15
C ARG A 73 -7.85 -10.51 -1.28
N VAL A 74 -7.89 -10.95 -2.54
CA VAL A 74 -7.75 -10.08 -3.71
C VAL A 74 -8.95 -10.22 -4.61
N ASN A 75 -9.48 -9.08 -5.06
CA ASN A 75 -10.54 -9.01 -6.07
C ASN A 75 -10.10 -8.13 -7.22
N VAL A 76 -10.33 -8.60 -8.45
CA VAL A 76 -10.14 -7.81 -9.66
C VAL A 76 -11.39 -6.97 -9.91
N SER A 77 -11.22 -5.78 -10.50
CA SER A 77 -12.34 -4.88 -10.80
C SER A 77 -13.38 -5.57 -11.68
N ARG A 78 -14.65 -5.25 -11.45
CA ARG A 78 -15.78 -5.71 -12.29
C ARG A 78 -15.76 -5.12 -13.69
N ASP A 79 -15.07 -4.01 -13.89
CA ASP A 79 -14.93 -3.33 -15.17
C ASP A 79 -13.64 -3.71 -15.93
N ALA A 80 -13.08 -4.90 -15.63
CA ALA A 80 -11.85 -5.40 -16.25
C ALA A 80 -11.92 -5.42 -17.79
N GLU A 81 -13.05 -5.78 -18.36
CA GLU A 81 -13.22 -5.85 -19.82
C GLU A 81 -13.25 -4.47 -20.49
N ARG A 82 -13.55 -3.42 -19.76
CA ARG A 82 -13.64 -2.06 -20.30
C ARG A 82 -12.30 -1.35 -20.30
N SER A 83 -11.74 -1.09 -19.13
CA SER A 83 -10.48 -0.35 -19.01
C SER A 83 -9.87 -0.42 -17.62
N ASP A 84 -10.51 -1.06 -16.65
CA ASP A 84 -10.12 -1.05 -15.26
C ASP A 84 -9.46 -2.38 -14.87
N ALA A 85 -8.13 -2.37 -14.75
CA ALA A 85 -7.35 -3.51 -14.30
C ALA A 85 -7.00 -3.42 -12.81
N SER A 86 -7.66 -2.56 -12.06
CA SER A 86 -7.42 -2.37 -10.63
C SER A 86 -7.75 -3.62 -9.83
N ILE A 87 -7.07 -3.77 -8.70
CA ILE A 87 -7.37 -4.81 -7.70
C ILE A 87 -7.60 -4.18 -6.33
N VAL A 88 -8.31 -4.92 -5.48
CA VAL A 88 -8.46 -4.62 -4.07
C VAL A 88 -7.82 -5.74 -3.27
N ILE A 89 -6.94 -5.40 -2.35
CA ILE A 89 -6.32 -6.33 -1.40
C ILE A 89 -6.94 -6.08 -0.03
N ASP A 90 -7.50 -7.13 0.56
CA ASP A 90 -8.11 -7.07 1.89
C ASP A 90 -7.14 -7.52 2.98
N ARG A 91 -7.42 -7.13 4.22
CA ARG A 91 -6.72 -7.59 5.41
C ARG A 91 -5.20 -7.44 5.29
N LEU A 92 -4.78 -6.22 5.00
CA LEU A 92 -3.38 -5.89 4.79
C LEU A 92 -2.50 -6.28 5.97
N THR A 93 -1.34 -6.83 5.67
CA THR A 93 -0.27 -7.14 6.61
C THR A 93 0.98 -6.34 6.25
N MET A 94 1.96 -6.30 7.15
CA MET A 94 3.24 -5.63 6.88
C MET A 94 4.02 -6.32 5.76
N GLU A 95 3.79 -7.61 5.54
CA GLU A 95 4.41 -8.35 4.43
C GLU A 95 3.87 -7.91 3.06
N ASP A 96 2.72 -7.24 3.02
CA ASP A 96 2.17 -6.69 1.78
C ASP A 96 2.89 -5.42 1.32
N ASN A 97 3.74 -4.80 2.14
CA ASN A 97 4.61 -3.71 1.69
C ASN A 97 5.43 -4.14 0.47
N GLY A 98 5.48 -3.30 -0.52
CA GLY A 98 6.31 -3.57 -1.69
C GLY A 98 5.83 -2.86 -2.94
N THR A 99 6.49 -3.20 -4.05
CA THR A 99 6.15 -2.71 -5.38
C THR A 99 5.35 -3.76 -6.12
N TYR A 100 4.22 -3.34 -6.67
CA TYR A 100 3.31 -4.19 -7.44
C TYR A 100 3.31 -3.76 -8.90
N GLU A 101 3.27 -4.72 -9.80
CA GLU A 101 3.22 -4.47 -11.23
C GLU A 101 1.90 -4.97 -11.81
N CYS A 102 1.21 -4.08 -12.50
CA CYS A 102 0.00 -4.37 -13.27
C CYS A 102 0.41 -4.61 -14.71
N ALA A 103 0.02 -5.74 -15.27
CA ALA A 103 0.26 -6.08 -16.66
C ALA A 103 -1.05 -6.49 -17.33
N VAL A 104 -1.27 -5.98 -18.55
CA VAL A 104 -2.41 -6.38 -19.40
C VAL A 104 -1.85 -6.88 -20.71
N SER A 105 -2.12 -8.14 -21.02
CA SER A 105 -1.68 -8.79 -22.25
C SER A 105 -2.90 -9.19 -23.07
N LEU A 106 -3.09 -8.54 -24.21
CA LEU A 106 -4.14 -8.87 -25.18
C LEU A 106 -3.48 -9.39 -26.44
N LEU A 107 -3.86 -10.58 -26.90
CA LEU A 107 -3.23 -11.20 -28.07
C LEU A 107 -3.41 -10.37 -29.35
N ALA A 108 -4.49 -9.60 -29.45
CA ALA A 108 -4.77 -8.72 -30.60
C ALA A 108 -4.04 -7.37 -30.50
N ASP A 109 -3.34 -7.08 -29.39
CA ASP A 109 -2.66 -5.81 -29.17
C ASP A 109 -1.42 -6.02 -28.25
N LEU A 110 -0.37 -6.61 -28.82
CA LEU A 110 0.84 -6.98 -28.09
C LEU A 110 1.92 -5.91 -28.06
N GLN A 111 1.77 -4.84 -28.83
CA GLN A 111 2.73 -3.75 -28.90
C GLN A 111 2.30 -2.61 -27.99
N GLY A 112 3.28 -1.87 -27.48
CA GLY A 112 3.03 -0.73 -26.62
C GLY A 112 3.48 -0.95 -25.18
N THR A 113 2.97 -0.14 -24.26
CA THR A 113 3.32 -0.19 -22.84
C THR A 113 2.30 -1.04 -22.09
N SER A 114 2.64 -2.31 -21.85
CA SER A 114 1.70 -3.30 -21.27
C SER A 114 1.80 -3.45 -19.76
N LYS A 115 2.72 -2.71 -19.08
CA LYS A 115 2.99 -2.83 -17.66
C LYS A 115 3.13 -1.48 -17.00
N SER A 116 2.73 -1.40 -15.76
CA SER A 116 2.94 -0.22 -14.90
C SER A 116 3.09 -0.64 -13.45
N ARG A 117 3.75 0.18 -12.64
CA ARG A 117 4.11 -0.15 -11.25
C ARG A 117 3.52 0.84 -10.28
N VAL A 118 3.20 0.32 -9.08
CA VAL A 118 2.74 1.12 -7.95
C VAL A 118 3.39 0.60 -6.67
N ARG A 119 3.81 1.51 -5.79
CA ARG A 119 4.35 1.19 -4.49
C ARG A 119 3.26 1.19 -3.43
N LEU A 120 3.10 0.09 -2.70
CA LEU A 120 2.21 0.00 -1.55
C LEU A 120 3.02 0.12 -0.26
N LEU A 121 2.64 1.08 0.59
CA LEU A 121 3.14 1.26 1.93
C LEU A 121 2.03 0.92 2.92
N VAL A 122 2.22 -0.15 3.68
CA VAL A 122 1.30 -0.53 4.75
C VAL A 122 1.75 0.15 6.03
N LEU A 123 0.84 0.92 6.63
CA LEU A 123 1.08 1.72 7.82
C LEU A 123 0.51 1.02 9.05
N VAL A 124 1.19 1.17 10.17
CA VAL A 124 0.69 0.75 11.49
C VAL A 124 0.45 1.98 12.33
N VAL A 125 -0.78 2.15 12.79
CA VAL A 125 -1.14 3.24 13.70
C VAL A 125 -0.37 3.07 15.01
N PRO A 126 0.25 4.13 15.56
CA PRO A 126 0.92 4.04 16.84
C PRO A 126 -0.03 3.60 17.96
N SER A 127 0.42 2.71 18.81
CA SER A 127 -0.30 2.38 20.04
C SER A 127 -0.20 3.53 21.04
N LYS A 128 -1.12 3.54 22.02
CA LYS A 128 -1.03 4.50 23.14
C LYS A 128 0.34 4.39 23.77
N PRO A 129 1.07 5.51 23.95
CA PRO A 129 2.38 5.47 24.59
C PRO A 129 2.31 4.95 26.03
N GLU A 130 3.25 4.11 26.38
CA GLU A 130 3.51 3.74 27.77
C GLU A 130 4.57 4.70 28.30
N CYS A 131 4.23 5.42 29.36
CA CYS A 131 5.08 6.45 29.92
C CYS A 131 5.55 6.08 31.31
N GLY A 132 6.75 6.50 31.68
CA GLY A 132 7.34 6.24 32.96
C GLY A 132 8.24 7.37 33.46
N ILE A 133 8.62 7.30 34.72
CA ILE A 133 9.51 8.24 35.34
C ILE A 133 10.73 7.46 35.85
N LYS A 134 11.93 7.92 35.49
CA LYS A 134 13.19 7.42 36.03
C LYS A 134 13.75 8.44 37.02
N GLY A 135 14.12 7.96 38.18
CA GLY A 135 14.63 8.80 39.29
C GLY A 135 13.60 9.01 40.40
N GLU A 136 14.04 9.59 41.47
CA GLU A 136 13.18 9.89 42.62
C GLU A 136 12.50 11.25 42.43
N THR A 137 11.18 11.28 42.58
CA THR A 137 10.36 12.48 42.43
C THR A 137 10.40 13.36 43.71
N VAL A 138 11.59 13.77 44.10
CA VAL A 138 11.86 14.61 45.27
C VAL A 138 12.36 15.99 44.80
N LEU A 139 11.95 17.02 45.48
CA LEU A 139 12.34 18.40 45.13
C LEU A 139 13.89 18.53 45.10
N GLY A 140 14.38 19.10 44.00
CA GLY A 140 15.80 19.27 43.74
C GLY A 140 16.48 18.10 43.00
N ASN A 141 15.81 16.97 42.85
CA ASN A 141 16.33 15.85 42.08
C ASN A 141 16.02 15.97 40.60
N ASN A 142 16.94 15.47 39.77
CA ASN A 142 16.71 15.31 38.34
C ASN A 142 15.95 14.00 38.09
N ILE A 143 14.96 14.07 37.23
CA ILE A 143 14.20 12.91 36.77
C ILE A 143 14.20 12.88 35.25
N GLU A 144 13.99 11.70 34.72
CA GLU A 144 13.79 11.49 33.28
C GLU A 144 12.37 10.98 33.05
N LEU A 145 11.64 11.66 32.16
CA LEU A 145 10.31 11.22 31.69
C LEU A 145 10.47 10.48 30.38
N THR A 146 9.90 9.31 30.31
CA THR A 146 9.98 8.45 29.11
C THR A 146 8.59 8.08 28.62
N CYS A 147 8.38 8.09 27.31
CA CYS A 147 7.19 7.55 26.66
C CYS A 147 7.60 6.76 25.44
N ALA A 148 6.98 5.60 25.23
CA ALA A 148 7.21 4.78 24.06
C ALA A 148 5.93 4.07 23.63
N SER A 149 5.62 4.12 22.33
CA SER A 149 4.58 3.27 21.73
C SER A 149 5.19 1.93 21.38
N LYS A 150 4.44 0.85 21.63
CA LYS A 150 4.86 -0.51 21.27
C LYS A 150 4.74 -0.80 19.79
N GLU A 151 3.86 -0.09 19.09
CA GLU A 151 3.62 -0.24 17.67
C GLU A 151 3.62 1.12 16.98
N GLY A 152 3.86 1.08 15.69
CA GLY A 152 3.81 2.21 14.80
C GLY A 152 4.80 2.04 13.65
N SER A 153 4.34 2.22 12.43
CA SER A 153 5.20 2.20 11.25
C SER A 153 4.64 3.19 10.22
N PRO A 154 5.42 4.16 9.75
CA PRO A 154 6.78 4.51 10.20
C PRO A 154 6.86 4.82 11.71
N ALA A 155 8.08 4.92 12.23
CA ALA A 155 8.31 5.15 13.65
C ALA A 155 7.55 6.37 14.17
N PRO A 156 6.85 6.26 15.30
CA PRO A 156 6.09 7.38 15.85
C PRO A 156 6.97 8.56 16.21
N GLN A 157 6.45 9.74 16.02
CA GLN A 157 7.03 10.98 16.52
C GLN A 157 6.32 11.38 17.79
N TYR A 158 7.06 11.94 18.74
CA TYR A 158 6.53 12.32 20.05
C TYR A 158 6.64 13.83 20.23
N SER A 159 5.61 14.41 20.86
CA SER A 159 5.65 15.78 21.32
C SER A 159 5.29 15.83 22.80
N TRP A 160 5.95 16.73 23.54
CA TRP A 160 5.76 16.90 24.96
C TRP A 160 5.16 18.27 25.25
N LYS A 161 4.24 18.30 26.20
CA LYS A 161 3.70 19.55 26.76
C LYS A 161 3.80 19.50 28.27
N SER A 162 4.08 20.63 28.86
CA SER A 162 4.18 20.79 30.34
C SER A 162 3.17 21.82 30.80
N TYR A 163 2.51 21.51 31.92
CA TYR A 163 1.49 22.38 32.53
C TYR A 163 1.79 22.61 33.97
N ASN A 164 1.47 23.81 34.50
CA ASN A 164 1.55 24.10 35.92
C ASN A 164 0.31 23.58 36.69
N ILE A 165 0.28 23.79 38.00
CA ILE A 165 -0.85 23.32 38.85
C ILE A 165 -2.19 23.98 38.51
N LEU A 166 -2.17 25.13 37.84
CA LEU A 166 -3.37 25.83 37.35
C LEU A 166 -3.78 25.38 35.94
N ASN A 167 -3.16 24.31 35.44
CA ASN A 167 -3.40 23.75 34.10
C ASN A 167 -3.08 24.72 32.94
N GLN A 168 -2.14 25.63 33.18
CA GLN A 168 -1.61 26.54 32.17
C GLN A 168 -0.35 25.94 31.55
N GLU A 169 -0.24 26.02 30.23
CA GLU A 169 0.93 25.51 29.51
C GLU A 169 2.17 26.33 29.90
N ARG A 170 3.26 25.65 30.14
CA ARG A 170 4.57 26.27 30.46
C ARG A 170 5.63 25.77 29.50
N PRO A 171 6.74 26.52 29.30
CA PRO A 171 7.86 26.06 28.49
C PRO A 171 8.43 24.74 28.99
N LEU A 172 8.87 23.89 28.06
CA LEU A 172 9.56 22.65 28.39
C LEU A 172 10.91 22.97 29.03
N PRO A 173 11.33 22.24 30.09
CA PRO A 173 12.66 22.40 30.65
C PRO A 173 13.71 22.00 29.61
N GLN A 174 14.79 22.76 29.55
CA GLN A 174 15.94 22.42 28.71
C GLN A 174 16.73 21.28 29.36
N PRO A 175 17.27 20.35 28.53
CA PRO A 175 18.08 19.25 29.05
C PRO A 175 19.40 19.72 29.64
#